data_f2d41927bdf3555eae1f0d1e2407cdc4
#
_entry.id   f2d41927bdf3555eae1f0d1e2407cdc4
#
_cell.length_a   1.000
_cell.length_b   1.000
_cell.length_c   1.000
_cell.angle_alpha   90.00
_cell.angle_beta   90.00
_cell.angle_gamma   90.00
#
_symmetry.space_group_name_H-M   'P 1'
#
loop_
_entity.id
_entity.type
_entity.pdbx_description
1 polymer ?
#
loop_
_entity_poly.entity_id
_entity_poly.type
_entity_poly.pdbx_seq_one_letter_code
_entity_poly.pdbx_strand_id
1 'polypeptide(L)'
;RVAAVGPRIINPQTLKQTPFKLFNRLVGRSNRRYHGLRGEYQADFLITSGTLIPLNVVDSVGPMREDYFIDNIDLEWCFRAKARGYDLIGTDAALLYHAIGERSDHPWVRSGLIAQHKPERTFYSSRNRVHLYGKDYAPLGWKLRDLPRFALKAIWLMLFSPHRRDYARNILRGIREARGLAS
;
A
#
# COMPACT_ATOMS: atom_id res chain seq x y z
N ARG A 1 10.86 -11.57 15.73
CA ARG A 1 10.10 -12.54 14.88
C ARG A 1 9.86 -11.93 13.52
N VAL A 2 10.22 -12.63 12.42
CA VAL A 2 10.04 -12.19 11.06
C VAL A 2 8.72 -12.73 10.50
N ALA A 3 7.83 -11.84 10.03
CA ALA A 3 6.59 -12.23 9.39
C ALA A 3 6.75 -12.44 7.89
N ALA A 4 7.54 -11.62 7.23
CA ALA A 4 7.70 -11.68 5.79
C ALA A 4 9.05 -11.10 5.35
N VAL A 5 9.54 -11.64 4.23
CA VAL A 5 10.74 -11.13 3.54
C VAL A 5 10.38 -10.83 2.09
N GLY A 6 10.62 -9.59 1.66
CA GLY A 6 10.30 -9.13 0.30
C GLY A 6 11.55 -8.68 -0.47
N PRO A 7 11.59 -8.91 -1.80
CA PRO A 7 12.71 -8.55 -2.65
C PRO A 7 12.81 -7.03 -2.86
N ARG A 8 13.97 -6.57 -3.34
CA ARG A 8 14.12 -5.24 -3.90
C ARG A 8 13.36 -5.15 -5.23
N ILE A 9 12.40 -4.22 -5.29
CA ILE A 9 11.59 -4.03 -6.50
C ILE A 9 12.24 -3.00 -7.39
N ILE A 10 12.39 -3.36 -8.65
CA ILE A 10 12.98 -2.53 -9.71
C ILE A 10 11.93 -2.33 -10.80
N ASN A 11 11.65 -1.09 -11.15
CA ASN A 11 10.82 -0.82 -12.31
C ASN A 11 11.60 -1.16 -13.59
N PRO A 12 11.13 -2.10 -14.44
CA PRO A 12 11.90 -2.59 -15.58
C PRO A 12 12.12 -1.53 -16.67
N GLN A 13 11.33 -0.46 -16.69
CA GLN A 13 11.38 0.59 -17.72
C GLN A 13 12.26 1.76 -17.29
N THR A 14 12.26 2.11 -16.01
CA THR A 14 13.00 3.27 -15.49
C THR A 14 14.23 2.87 -14.69
N LEU A 15 14.41 1.57 -14.43
CA LEU A 15 15.42 0.99 -13.56
C LEU A 15 15.46 1.59 -12.14
N LYS A 16 14.42 2.33 -11.77
CA LYS A 16 14.29 2.91 -10.42
C LYS A 16 13.95 1.83 -9.41
N GLN A 17 14.70 1.83 -8.31
CA GLN A 17 14.44 0.98 -7.17
C GLN A 17 13.35 1.57 -6.29
N THR A 18 12.39 0.74 -5.85
CA THR A 18 11.40 1.14 -4.87
C THR A 18 11.97 1.04 -3.46
N PRO A 19 12.01 2.12 -2.67
CA PRO A 19 12.53 2.07 -1.31
C PRO A 19 11.57 1.29 -0.39
N PHE A 20 12.13 0.58 0.59
CA PHE A 20 11.34 -0.02 1.67
C PHE A 20 10.76 1.11 2.55
N LYS A 21 9.44 1.06 2.80
CA LYS A 21 8.71 2.14 3.48
C LYS A 21 8.68 1.91 4.98
N LEU A 22 8.91 2.99 5.74
CA LEU A 22 8.65 3.07 7.18
C LEU A 22 7.63 4.18 7.43
N PHE A 23 6.62 3.90 8.26
CA PHE A 23 5.51 4.82 8.51
C PHE A 23 5.57 5.50 9.88
N ASN A 24 6.47 5.12 10.74
CA ASN A 24 6.72 5.74 12.05
C ASN A 24 7.42 7.12 11.97
N ARG A 25 7.88 7.54 10.77
CA ARG A 25 8.48 8.83 10.51
C ARG A 25 7.59 9.68 9.61
N LEU A 26 7.48 10.97 9.90
CA LEU A 26 6.70 11.92 9.09
C LEU A 26 7.25 12.09 7.66
N VAL A 27 8.54 11.85 7.44
CA VAL A 27 9.18 11.90 6.11
C VAL A 27 9.48 10.48 5.63
N GLY A 28 8.77 10.06 4.60
CA GLY A 28 8.41 8.70 4.21
C GLY A 28 9.41 7.83 3.49
N ARG A 29 10.71 8.07 3.47
CA ARG A 29 11.69 7.15 2.87
C ARG A 29 12.75 6.79 3.89
N SER A 30 12.93 5.50 4.17
CA SER A 30 14.01 5.04 5.04
C SER A 30 14.56 3.72 4.54
N ASN A 31 15.85 3.69 4.28
CA ASN A 31 16.64 2.48 4.08
C ASN A 31 17.30 2.09 5.42
N ARG A 32 16.51 1.99 6.49
CA ARG A 32 17.04 1.58 7.78
C ARG A 32 17.40 0.10 7.73
N ARG A 33 18.68 -0.23 7.97
CA ARG A 33 19.16 -1.60 8.01
C ARG A 33 18.46 -2.39 9.12
N TYR A 34 18.13 -3.63 8.86
CA TYR A 34 17.60 -4.54 9.85
C TYR A 34 18.74 -5.03 10.75
N HIS A 35 18.65 -4.77 12.06
CA HIS A 35 19.70 -5.11 13.03
C HIS A 35 21.14 -4.83 12.55
N GLY A 36 21.35 -3.81 11.72
CA GLY A 36 22.65 -3.48 11.16
C GLY A 36 23.14 -4.38 10.03
N LEU A 37 22.39 -5.41 9.66
CA LEU A 37 22.76 -6.34 8.59
C LEU A 37 22.83 -5.65 7.23
N ARG A 38 23.86 -6.01 6.44
CA ARG A 38 24.05 -5.46 5.11
C ARG A 38 23.07 -6.11 4.14
N GLY A 39 22.38 -5.28 3.32
CA GLY A 39 21.43 -5.74 2.33
C GLY A 39 20.05 -6.14 2.88
N GLU A 40 19.83 -6.01 4.19
CA GLU A 40 18.54 -6.23 4.82
C GLU A 40 18.03 -4.95 5.46
N TYR A 41 16.74 -4.68 5.28
CA TYR A 41 16.12 -3.41 5.64
C TYR A 41 14.82 -3.63 6.39
N GLN A 42 14.57 -2.79 7.38
CA GLN A 42 13.27 -2.73 8.04
C GLN A 42 12.22 -2.20 7.05
N ALA A 43 11.03 -2.81 7.08
CA ALA A 43 9.88 -2.35 6.34
C ALA A 43 8.64 -2.34 7.25
N ASP A 44 7.71 -1.43 6.97
CA ASP A 44 6.36 -1.44 7.51
C ASP A 44 5.34 -1.88 6.45
N PHE A 45 5.82 -2.09 5.23
CA PHE A 45 5.02 -2.53 4.11
C PHE A 45 5.86 -3.25 3.06
N LEU A 46 5.39 -4.41 2.64
CA LEU A 46 5.87 -5.17 1.50
C LEU A 46 4.67 -5.45 0.58
N ILE A 47 4.91 -5.41 -0.73
CA ILE A 47 3.89 -5.87 -1.68
C ILE A 47 3.90 -7.41 -1.72
N THR A 48 2.78 -8.02 -2.02
CA THR A 48 2.66 -9.50 -2.07
C THR A 48 3.56 -10.12 -3.14
N SER A 49 3.81 -9.40 -4.25
CA SER A 49 4.63 -9.89 -5.35
C SER A 49 6.06 -10.22 -4.88
N GLY A 50 6.43 -11.48 -4.96
CA GLY A 50 7.75 -11.99 -4.57
C GLY A 50 8.03 -12.01 -3.07
N THR A 51 7.07 -11.66 -2.23
CA THR A 51 7.21 -11.72 -0.77
C THR A 51 6.98 -13.14 -0.27
N LEU A 52 7.89 -13.62 0.57
CA LEU A 52 7.80 -14.91 1.26
C LEU A 52 7.21 -14.70 2.65
N ILE A 53 6.22 -15.51 3.00
CA ILE A 53 5.55 -15.52 4.29
C ILE A 53 5.55 -16.95 4.82
N PRO A 54 6.12 -17.24 6.00
CA PRO A 54 6.04 -18.57 6.61
C PRO A 54 4.59 -18.94 6.94
N LEU A 55 4.19 -20.18 6.68
CA LEU A 55 2.81 -20.63 6.90
C LEU A 55 2.36 -20.48 8.35
N ASN A 56 3.22 -20.80 9.31
CA ASN A 56 2.94 -20.61 10.74
C ASN A 56 2.70 -19.14 11.12
N VAL A 57 3.20 -18.20 10.35
CA VAL A 57 2.89 -16.77 10.53
C VAL A 57 1.51 -16.47 9.97
N VAL A 58 1.13 -17.08 8.84
CA VAL A 58 -0.25 -16.96 8.31
C VAL A 58 -1.25 -17.49 9.33
N ASP A 59 -0.97 -18.63 9.97
CA ASP A 59 -1.82 -19.18 11.03
C ASP A 59 -1.93 -18.22 12.23
N SER A 60 -0.84 -17.60 12.60
CA SER A 60 -0.79 -16.67 13.74
C SER A 60 -1.40 -15.31 13.47
N VAL A 61 -1.11 -14.70 12.29
CA VAL A 61 -1.58 -13.36 11.90
C VAL A 61 -2.97 -13.42 11.27
N GLY A 62 -3.33 -14.56 10.71
CA GLY A 62 -4.51 -14.76 9.88
C GLY A 62 -4.22 -14.49 8.40
N PRO A 63 -5.07 -15.00 7.50
CA PRO A 63 -4.94 -14.83 6.05
C PRO A 63 -5.12 -13.36 5.66
N MET A 64 -4.77 -13.05 4.42
CA MET A 64 -5.09 -11.76 3.82
C MET A 64 -6.61 -11.60 3.67
N ARG A 65 -7.09 -10.37 3.75
CA ARG A 65 -8.52 -10.06 3.70
C ARG A 65 -9.10 -10.25 2.29
N GLU A 66 -9.94 -11.25 2.13
CA GLU A 66 -10.63 -11.53 0.86
C GLU A 66 -11.68 -10.45 0.52
N ASP A 67 -12.35 -9.89 1.55
CA ASP A 67 -13.37 -8.85 1.40
C ASP A 67 -12.81 -7.53 0.83
N TYR A 68 -11.49 -7.34 0.86
CA TYR A 68 -10.86 -6.21 0.18
C TYR A 68 -10.83 -6.36 -1.33
N PHE A 69 -10.81 -7.57 -1.86
CA PHE A 69 -10.77 -7.91 -3.28
C PHE A 69 -9.52 -7.37 -4.01
N ILE A 70 -9.28 -6.07 -3.98
CA ILE A 70 -8.11 -5.42 -4.62
C ILE A 70 -7.77 -4.14 -3.86
N ASP A 71 -6.50 -3.73 -3.91
CA ASP A 71 -5.92 -2.57 -3.24
C ASP A 71 -5.92 -2.63 -1.70
N ASN A 72 -4.81 -2.28 -1.10
CA ASN A 72 -4.54 -2.24 0.33
C ASN A 72 -4.61 -3.59 1.08
N ILE A 73 -4.73 -4.73 0.40
CA ILE A 73 -4.78 -6.07 1.00
C ILE A 73 -3.45 -6.35 1.71
N ASP A 74 -2.36 -6.20 0.97
CA ASP A 74 -1.00 -6.38 1.46
C ASP A 74 -0.62 -5.37 2.53
N LEU A 75 -1.08 -4.13 2.39
CA LEU A 75 -0.86 -3.07 3.38
C LEU A 75 -1.55 -3.38 4.71
N GLU A 76 -2.81 -3.83 4.66
CA GLU A 76 -3.58 -4.24 5.83
C GLU A 76 -2.89 -5.39 6.56
N TRP A 77 -2.52 -6.44 5.83
CA TRP A 77 -1.87 -7.60 6.41
C TRP A 77 -0.53 -7.25 7.06
N CYS A 78 0.28 -6.41 6.40
CA CYS A 78 1.54 -5.91 6.94
C CYS A 78 1.33 -5.15 8.26
N PHE A 79 0.33 -4.29 8.34
CA PHE A 79 0.03 -3.55 9.57
C PHE A 79 -0.42 -4.47 10.69
N ARG A 80 -1.28 -5.43 10.38
CA ARG A 80 -1.78 -6.42 11.34
C ARG A 80 -0.66 -7.33 11.87
N ALA A 81 0.27 -7.76 11.00
CA ALA A 81 1.46 -8.51 11.40
C ALA A 81 2.37 -7.68 12.33
N LYS A 82 2.61 -6.41 11.97
CA LYS A 82 3.42 -5.49 12.80
C LYS A 82 2.78 -5.24 14.17
N ALA A 83 1.48 -5.06 14.24
CA ALA A 83 0.77 -4.87 15.51
C ALA A 83 0.86 -6.09 16.44
N ARG A 84 1.10 -7.29 15.88
CA ARG A 84 1.36 -8.53 16.63
C ARG A 84 2.84 -8.74 16.98
N GLY A 85 3.67 -7.73 16.80
CA GLY A 85 5.09 -7.74 17.18
C GLY A 85 6.01 -8.46 16.21
N TYR A 86 5.56 -8.65 14.95
CA TYR A 86 6.42 -9.19 13.89
C TYR A 86 7.18 -8.10 13.15
N ASP A 87 8.31 -8.47 12.58
CA ASP A 87 9.11 -7.66 11.68
C ASP A 87 8.83 -8.01 10.21
N LEU A 88 8.89 -7.01 9.35
CA LEU A 88 8.90 -7.16 7.89
C LEU A 88 10.28 -6.76 7.39
N ILE A 89 10.88 -7.60 6.56
CA ILE A 89 12.24 -7.39 6.06
C ILE A 89 12.22 -7.22 4.55
N GLY A 90 12.80 -6.14 4.08
CA GLY A 90 13.18 -6.00 2.67
C GLY A 90 14.61 -6.48 2.45
N THR A 91 14.90 -7.16 1.36
CA THR A 91 16.25 -7.63 1.07
C THR A 91 16.74 -7.24 -0.32
N ASP A 92 18.05 -6.94 -0.43
CA ASP A 92 18.75 -6.76 -1.69
C ASP A 92 19.30 -8.08 -2.27
N ALA A 93 19.24 -9.18 -1.50
CA ALA A 93 19.68 -10.49 -1.97
C ALA A 93 18.79 -11.07 -3.09
N ALA A 94 17.55 -10.56 -3.21
CA ALA A 94 16.61 -10.90 -4.27
C ALA A 94 16.12 -9.62 -4.97
N LEU A 95 16.09 -9.65 -6.30
CA LEU A 95 15.61 -8.55 -7.13
C LEU A 95 14.34 -8.98 -7.88
N LEU A 96 13.31 -8.14 -7.85
CA LEU A 96 12.08 -8.36 -8.61
C LEU A 96 11.87 -7.21 -9.59
N TYR A 97 11.90 -7.52 -10.89
CA TYR A 97 11.52 -6.57 -11.92
C TYR A 97 10.00 -6.55 -12.06
N HIS A 98 9.39 -5.49 -11.58
CA HIS A 98 7.94 -5.38 -11.53
C HIS A 98 7.47 -3.97 -11.92
N ALA A 99 6.64 -3.89 -12.95
CA ALA A 99 5.99 -2.63 -13.34
C ALA A 99 4.77 -2.39 -12.44
N ILE A 100 4.94 -1.52 -11.46
CA ILE A 100 3.83 -1.14 -10.57
C ILE A 100 3.06 0.02 -11.20
N GLY A 101 1.78 -0.22 -11.51
CA GLY A 101 0.85 0.78 -12.03
C GLY A 101 0.60 0.71 -13.53
N GLU A 102 -0.54 1.25 -13.95
CA GLU A 102 -0.88 1.42 -15.37
C GLU A 102 -0.24 2.71 -15.92
N ARG A 103 0.19 2.68 -17.16
CA ARG A 103 0.64 3.89 -17.87
C ARG A 103 -0.57 4.75 -18.19
N SER A 104 -0.47 6.03 -17.90
CA SER A 104 -1.40 7.05 -18.40
C SER A 104 -0.58 8.15 -19.08
N ASP A 105 -1.10 8.67 -20.18
CA ASP A 105 -0.44 9.74 -20.95
C ASP A 105 -0.55 11.12 -20.29
N HIS A 106 -1.34 11.23 -19.22
CA HIS A 106 -1.51 12.48 -18.51
C HIS A 106 -0.21 12.92 -17.80
N PRO A 107 0.27 14.17 -17.98
CA PRO A 107 1.57 14.63 -17.44
C PRO A 107 1.75 14.41 -15.93
N TRP A 108 0.70 14.57 -15.15
CA TRP A 108 0.71 14.40 -13.69
C TRP A 108 0.78 12.92 -13.27
N VAL A 109 0.30 12.01 -14.12
CA VAL A 109 0.44 10.57 -13.93
C VAL A 109 1.84 10.13 -14.34
N ARG A 110 2.37 10.67 -15.44
CA ARG A 110 3.77 10.44 -15.90
C ARG A 110 4.80 10.90 -14.87
N SER A 111 4.52 12.00 -14.14
CA SER A 111 5.38 12.48 -13.05
C SER A 111 5.32 11.62 -11.79
N GLY A 112 4.41 10.65 -11.72
CA GLY A 112 4.19 9.80 -10.54
C GLY A 112 3.47 10.50 -9.38
N LEU A 113 2.97 11.71 -9.59
CA LEU A 113 2.21 12.45 -8.57
C LEU A 113 0.83 11.83 -8.34
N ILE A 114 0.20 11.31 -9.39
CA ILE A 114 -1.13 10.69 -9.33
C ILE A 114 -1.09 9.33 -10.02
N ALA A 115 -1.40 8.25 -9.30
CA ALA A 115 -1.69 6.96 -9.90
C ALA A 115 -3.16 6.96 -10.34
N GLN A 116 -3.41 6.88 -11.65
CA GLN A 116 -4.75 6.80 -12.20
C GLN A 116 -5.09 5.34 -12.48
N HIS A 117 -6.21 4.89 -11.93
CA HIS A 117 -6.82 3.57 -12.20
C HIS A 117 -8.20 3.78 -12.80
N LYS A 118 -8.78 2.73 -13.38
CA LYS A 118 -10.17 2.77 -13.84
C LYS A 118 -11.11 3.22 -12.71
N PRO A 119 -12.22 3.93 -13.04
CA PRO A 119 -13.15 4.42 -12.02
C PRO A 119 -13.67 3.35 -11.07
N GLU A 120 -13.95 2.13 -11.57
CA GLU A 120 -14.46 1.00 -10.79
C GLU A 120 -13.46 0.58 -9.70
N ARG A 121 -12.16 0.58 -10.00
CA ARG A 121 -11.12 0.26 -9.03
C ARG A 121 -11.04 1.28 -7.90
N THR A 122 -11.42 2.54 -8.15
CA THR A 122 -11.42 3.56 -7.09
C THR A 122 -12.45 3.30 -6.01
N PHE A 123 -13.52 2.55 -6.30
CA PHE A 123 -14.46 2.08 -5.29
C PHE A 123 -13.71 1.24 -4.22
N TYR A 124 -13.05 0.17 -4.63
CA TYR A 124 -12.31 -0.70 -3.70
C TYR A 124 -11.18 0.04 -2.98
N SER A 125 -10.41 0.81 -3.73
CA SER A 125 -9.30 1.58 -3.17
C SER A 125 -9.76 2.57 -2.10
N SER A 126 -10.90 3.24 -2.29
CA SER A 126 -11.47 4.19 -1.33
C SER A 126 -12.09 3.47 -0.13
N ARG A 127 -12.87 2.40 -0.37
CA ARG A 127 -13.50 1.60 0.66
C ARG A 127 -12.48 1.00 1.62
N ASN A 128 -11.50 0.29 1.08
CA ASN A 128 -10.50 -0.41 1.87
C ASN A 128 -9.61 0.57 2.64
N ARG A 129 -9.26 1.71 2.02
CA ARG A 129 -8.46 2.76 2.67
C ARG A 129 -9.20 3.39 3.85
N VAL A 130 -10.48 3.77 3.67
CA VAL A 130 -11.29 4.36 4.75
C VAL A 130 -11.52 3.36 5.87
N HIS A 131 -11.78 2.09 5.55
CA HIS A 131 -11.85 1.03 6.55
C HIS A 131 -10.54 0.90 7.34
N LEU A 132 -9.39 0.93 6.65
CA LEU A 132 -8.07 0.81 7.28
C LEU A 132 -7.74 2.03 8.18
N TYR A 133 -8.26 3.22 7.89
CA TYR A 133 -8.14 4.36 8.80
C TYR A 133 -8.81 4.12 10.16
N GLY A 134 -9.89 3.33 10.19
CA GLY A 134 -10.58 2.94 11.41
C GLY A 134 -9.91 1.85 12.24
N LYS A 135 -8.84 1.21 11.74
CA LYS A 135 -8.16 0.12 12.45
C LYS A 135 -7.09 0.64 13.39
N ASP A 136 -7.08 0.15 14.63
CA ASP A 136 -6.11 0.55 15.66
C ASP A 136 -4.70 0.10 15.32
N TYR A 137 -4.56 -1.04 14.64
CA TYR A 137 -3.28 -1.56 14.19
C TYR A 137 -2.66 -0.79 13.00
N ALA A 138 -3.42 0.08 12.33
CA ALA A 138 -2.87 0.90 11.26
C ALA A 138 -2.06 2.08 11.84
N PRO A 139 -0.77 2.25 11.45
CA PRO A 139 0.11 3.23 12.04
C PRO A 139 -0.39 4.67 11.86
N LEU A 140 -0.38 5.46 12.94
CA LEU A 140 -0.79 6.86 12.89
C LEU A 140 0.01 7.66 11.86
N GLY A 141 1.33 7.42 11.77
CA GLY A 141 2.18 8.08 10.77
C GLY A 141 1.79 7.77 9.32
N TRP A 142 1.21 6.59 9.05
CA TRP A 142 0.61 6.29 7.75
C TRP A 142 -0.70 7.06 7.57
N LYS A 143 -1.61 7.03 8.55
CA LYS A 143 -2.92 7.72 8.49
C LYS A 143 -2.74 9.22 8.20
N LEU A 144 -1.85 9.89 8.94
CA LEU A 144 -1.59 11.32 8.80
C LEU A 144 -1.03 11.73 7.42
N ARG A 145 -0.29 10.83 6.76
CA ARG A 145 0.26 11.09 5.42
C ARG A 145 -0.66 10.68 4.30
N ASP A 146 -1.36 9.57 4.48
CA ASP A 146 -2.19 8.99 3.42
C ASP A 146 -3.52 9.73 3.28
N LEU A 147 -4.13 10.15 4.39
CA LEU A 147 -5.42 10.84 4.38
C LEU A 147 -5.41 12.13 3.53
N PRO A 148 -4.47 13.07 3.71
CA PRO A 148 -4.45 14.28 2.87
C PRO A 148 -4.14 13.95 1.40
N ARG A 149 -3.29 12.97 1.13
CA ARG A 149 -2.99 12.53 -0.24
C ARG A 149 -4.22 11.91 -0.91
N PHE A 150 -4.97 11.09 -0.17
CA PHE A 150 -6.22 10.52 -0.66
C PHE A 150 -7.26 11.59 -0.93
N ALA A 151 -7.43 12.55 -0.01
CA ALA A 151 -8.37 13.66 -0.18
C ALA A 151 -8.04 14.52 -1.42
N LEU A 152 -6.77 14.93 -1.56
CA LEU A 152 -6.31 15.70 -2.71
C LEU A 152 -6.51 14.92 -4.04
N LYS A 153 -6.17 13.64 -4.06
CA LYS A 153 -6.38 12.80 -5.23
C LYS A 153 -7.86 12.65 -5.56
N ALA A 154 -8.71 12.43 -4.56
CA ALA A 154 -10.15 12.29 -4.75
C ALA A 154 -10.77 13.58 -5.32
N ILE A 155 -10.43 14.74 -4.74
CA ILE A 155 -10.86 16.06 -5.24
C ILE A 155 -10.41 16.25 -6.69
N TRP A 156 -9.15 15.96 -6.99
CA TRP A 156 -8.62 16.10 -8.34
C TRP A 156 -9.37 15.22 -9.35
N LEU A 157 -9.60 13.93 -9.02
CA LEU A 157 -10.34 13.01 -9.87
C LEU A 157 -11.78 13.46 -10.10
N MET A 158 -12.44 13.97 -9.07
CA MET A 158 -13.84 14.42 -9.12
C MET A 158 -14.01 15.74 -9.88
N LEU A 159 -12.99 16.58 -9.96
CA LEU A 159 -13.08 17.89 -10.61
C LEU A 159 -12.49 17.88 -12.03
N PHE A 160 -11.34 17.25 -12.22
CA PHE A 160 -10.51 17.44 -13.42
C PHE A 160 -10.40 16.20 -14.33
N SER A 161 -10.88 15.01 -13.89
CA SER A 161 -10.83 13.82 -14.73
C SER A 161 -11.93 13.86 -15.82
N PRO A 162 -11.66 13.34 -17.02
CA PRO A 162 -12.70 13.13 -18.06
C PRO A 162 -13.89 12.30 -17.55
N HIS A 163 -13.65 11.32 -16.67
CA HIS A 163 -14.65 10.45 -16.07
C HIS A 163 -15.05 10.90 -14.65
N ARG A 164 -15.04 12.21 -14.36
CA ARG A 164 -15.24 12.78 -13.03
C ARG A 164 -16.50 12.29 -12.30
N ARG A 165 -17.61 12.08 -13.03
CA ARG A 165 -18.87 11.59 -12.43
C ARG A 165 -18.74 10.16 -11.93
N ASP A 166 -18.07 9.28 -12.68
CA ASP A 166 -17.86 7.90 -12.30
C ASP A 166 -16.87 7.79 -11.14
N TYR A 167 -15.80 8.59 -11.14
CA TYR A 167 -14.89 8.71 -10.00
C TYR A 167 -15.63 9.19 -8.76
N ALA A 168 -16.45 10.26 -8.85
CA ALA A 168 -17.21 10.76 -7.71
C ALA A 168 -18.14 9.69 -7.15
N ARG A 169 -18.93 9.02 -8.01
CA ARG A 169 -19.83 7.95 -7.63
C ARG A 169 -19.10 6.81 -6.91
N ASN A 170 -18.03 6.30 -7.49
CA ASN A 170 -17.29 5.18 -6.94
C ASN A 170 -16.54 5.52 -5.65
N ILE A 171 -15.93 6.70 -5.54
CA ILE A 171 -15.26 7.15 -4.33
C ILE A 171 -16.26 7.33 -3.18
N LEU A 172 -17.36 8.04 -3.41
CA LEU A 172 -18.39 8.29 -2.39
C LEU A 172 -19.07 6.99 -1.94
N ARG A 173 -19.35 6.09 -2.89
CA ARG A 173 -19.86 4.75 -2.59
C ARG A 173 -18.86 3.97 -1.74
N GLY A 174 -17.58 3.95 -2.11
CA GLY A 174 -16.52 3.28 -1.34
C GLY A 174 -16.40 3.82 0.09
N ILE A 175 -16.41 5.14 0.28
CA ILE A 175 -16.37 5.77 1.60
C ILE A 175 -17.57 5.33 2.45
N ARG A 176 -18.78 5.30 1.87
CA ARG A 176 -20.01 4.90 2.56
C ARG A 176 -19.99 3.42 2.98
N GLU A 177 -19.57 2.54 2.07
CA GLU A 177 -19.56 1.09 2.28
C GLU A 177 -18.37 0.61 3.15
N ALA A 178 -17.38 1.47 3.42
CA ALA A 178 -16.25 1.12 4.28
C ALA A 178 -16.65 0.65 5.69
N ARG A 179 -17.74 1.17 6.21
CA ARG A 179 -18.26 0.80 7.55
C ARG A 179 -18.93 -0.58 7.60
N GLY A 180 -19.33 -1.11 6.45
CA GLY A 180 -19.93 -2.44 6.32
C GLY A 180 -18.92 -3.59 6.22
N LEU A 181 -17.63 -3.30 6.11
CA LEU A 181 -16.60 -4.33 6.13
C LEU A 181 -16.44 -4.89 7.55
N ALA A 182 -16.23 -6.19 7.65
CA ALA A 182 -16.04 -6.87 8.94
C ALA A 182 -14.89 -6.25 9.75
N SER A 183 -15.03 -6.28 11.06
CA SER A 183 -14.04 -5.73 12.01
C SER A 183 -12.73 -6.48 12.00
#